data_b30087bae061763769ef308afc595df3
#
_entry.id   b30087bae061763769ef308afc595df3
#
_cell.length_a   1.000
_cell.length_b   1.000
_cell.length_c   1.000
_cell.angle_alpha   90.00
_cell.angle_beta   90.00
_cell.angle_gamma   90.00
#
_symmetry.space_group_name_H-M   'P 1'
#
loop_
_entity.id
_entity.type
_entity.pdbx_description
1 polymer ?
#
loop_
_entity_poly.entity_id
_entity_poly.type
_entity_poly.pdbx_seq_one_letter_code
_entity_poly.pdbx_strand_id
1 'polypeptide(L)'
;MKLQTSLAGVALGVVAAVSLGLAASPALAEAAPPKIDAADTAWMISATGLVLMMTIPGLALFYAGQVRKKNVLATMAQSLVCTMLCSILWFAVGYSLSFVGDGPWLGTFERAFMRGTTMESVSPLAATIPEMLFMMYQMTFAVITVALIGGAVADRMRFSA
;
A
#
# COMPACT_ATOMS: atom_id res chain seq x y z
N MET A 1 -33.74 29.09 -29.35
CA MET A 1 -33.89 29.55 -27.97
C MET A 1 -34.35 28.45 -26.98
N LYS A 2 -34.90 27.30 -27.44
CA LYS A 2 -35.33 26.20 -26.54
C LYS A 2 -34.22 25.20 -26.12
N LEU A 3 -33.07 25.17 -26.81
CA LEU A 3 -31.98 24.23 -26.47
C LEU A 3 -31.12 24.70 -25.29
N GLN A 4 -30.96 26.03 -25.12
CA GLN A 4 -30.15 26.58 -24.02
C GLN A 4 -30.81 26.43 -22.65
N THR A 5 -32.13 26.44 -22.58
CA THR A 5 -32.86 26.22 -21.32
C THR A 5 -32.80 24.76 -20.85
N SER A 6 -32.68 23.81 -21.77
CA SER A 6 -32.54 22.39 -21.45
C SER A 6 -31.15 22.05 -20.85
N LEU A 7 -30.08 22.62 -21.40
CA LEU A 7 -28.71 22.38 -20.89
C LEU A 7 -28.49 23.01 -19.51
N ALA A 8 -29.06 24.20 -19.25
CA ALA A 8 -29.00 24.82 -17.94
C ALA A 8 -29.78 24.03 -16.89
N GLY A 9 -30.92 23.43 -17.23
CA GLY A 9 -31.68 22.57 -16.33
C GLY A 9 -30.96 21.27 -15.99
N VAL A 10 -30.30 20.64 -16.97
CA VAL A 10 -29.52 19.43 -16.76
C VAL A 10 -28.27 19.72 -15.90
N ALA A 11 -27.56 20.83 -16.18
CA ALA A 11 -26.40 21.24 -15.38
C ALA A 11 -26.79 21.55 -13.93
N LEU A 12 -27.91 22.24 -13.70
CA LEU A 12 -28.41 22.54 -12.37
C LEU A 12 -28.83 21.25 -11.62
N GLY A 13 -29.44 20.28 -12.30
CA GLY A 13 -29.82 18.99 -11.76
C GLY A 13 -28.62 18.15 -11.35
N VAL A 14 -27.57 18.13 -12.16
CA VAL A 14 -26.32 17.41 -11.85
C VAL A 14 -25.59 18.05 -10.67
N VAL A 15 -25.49 19.36 -10.61
CA VAL A 15 -24.88 20.10 -9.50
C VAL A 15 -25.67 19.86 -8.19
N ALA A 16 -27.01 19.88 -8.25
CA ALA A 16 -27.84 19.59 -7.10
C ALA A 16 -27.71 18.13 -6.61
N ALA A 17 -27.61 17.16 -7.53
CA ALA A 17 -27.39 15.75 -7.19
C ALA A 17 -26.01 15.50 -6.58
N VAL A 18 -24.98 16.17 -7.09
CA VAL A 18 -23.60 16.08 -6.54
C VAL A 18 -23.54 16.74 -5.16
N SER A 19 -24.18 17.90 -4.97
CA SER A 19 -24.21 18.57 -3.66
C SER A 19 -25.03 17.80 -2.61
N LEU A 20 -26.11 17.14 -3.00
CA LEU A 20 -26.86 16.26 -2.10
C LEU A 20 -26.08 14.99 -1.73
N GLY A 21 -25.28 14.45 -2.67
CA GLY A 21 -24.37 13.34 -2.40
C GLY A 21 -23.21 13.69 -1.47
N LEU A 22 -22.70 14.94 -1.53
CA LEU A 22 -21.67 15.44 -0.60
C LEU A 22 -22.25 15.84 0.76
N ALA A 23 -23.52 16.22 0.83
CA ALA A 23 -24.20 16.54 2.10
C ALA A 23 -24.76 15.31 2.82
N ALA A 24 -24.72 14.14 2.22
CA ALA A 24 -24.75 12.88 2.98
C ALA A 24 -23.45 12.84 3.76
N SER A 25 -23.41 13.57 4.89
CA SER A 25 -22.41 13.38 5.92
C SER A 25 -22.27 11.88 6.08
N PRO A 26 -21.05 11.30 6.07
CA PRO A 26 -20.88 9.99 6.64
C PRO A 26 -21.54 10.13 8.02
N ALA A 27 -22.66 9.47 8.22
CA ALA A 27 -23.11 9.20 9.58
C ALA A 27 -21.83 8.74 10.23
N LEU A 28 -21.36 9.50 11.23
CA LEU A 28 -20.21 9.11 12.02
C LEU A 28 -20.58 7.73 12.49
N ALA A 29 -20.16 6.74 11.72
CA ALA A 29 -20.20 5.37 12.16
C ALA A 29 -19.34 5.44 13.39
N GLU A 30 -20.01 5.50 14.53
CA GLU A 30 -19.38 5.39 15.84
C GLU A 30 -18.46 4.20 15.69
N ALA A 31 -17.17 4.47 15.67
CA ALA A 31 -16.18 3.47 15.30
C ALA A 31 -16.38 2.34 16.32
N ALA A 32 -16.94 1.24 15.86
CA ALA A 32 -17.13 0.07 16.70
C ALA A 32 -15.80 -0.21 17.39
N PRO A 33 -15.80 -0.57 18.67
CA PRO A 33 -14.56 -0.81 19.40
C PRO A 33 -13.70 -1.77 18.58
N PRO A 34 -12.38 -1.53 18.45
CA PRO A 34 -11.50 -2.33 17.63
C PRO A 34 -11.61 -3.80 18.03
N LYS A 35 -12.12 -4.61 17.11
CA LYS A 35 -12.32 -6.04 17.34
C LYS A 35 -11.84 -6.78 16.12
N ILE A 36 -10.88 -7.67 16.33
CA ILE A 36 -10.34 -8.52 15.27
C ILE A 36 -11.46 -9.39 14.71
N ASP A 37 -11.66 -9.29 13.40
CA ASP A 37 -12.58 -10.11 12.63
C ASP A 37 -11.80 -11.20 11.87
N ALA A 38 -12.29 -12.44 11.97
CA ALA A 38 -11.61 -13.58 11.35
C ALA A 38 -11.74 -13.57 9.82
N ALA A 39 -12.86 -13.08 9.28
CA ALA A 39 -13.07 -13.03 7.83
C ALA A 39 -12.19 -11.97 7.20
N ASP A 40 -12.14 -10.75 7.78
CA ASP A 40 -11.26 -9.68 7.34
C ASP A 40 -9.79 -10.09 7.43
N THR A 41 -9.41 -10.78 8.51
CA THR A 41 -8.05 -11.29 8.71
C THR A 41 -7.68 -12.32 7.63
N ALA A 42 -8.56 -13.29 7.35
CA ALA A 42 -8.32 -14.30 6.33
C ALA A 42 -8.23 -13.67 4.93
N TRP A 43 -9.08 -12.69 4.63
CA TRP A 43 -9.01 -11.94 3.38
C TRP A 43 -7.70 -11.19 3.23
N MET A 44 -7.27 -10.49 4.27
CA MET A 44 -6.02 -9.71 4.24
C MET A 44 -4.76 -10.58 4.15
N ILE A 45 -4.77 -11.79 4.72
CA ILE A 45 -3.68 -12.76 4.52
C ILE A 45 -3.59 -13.15 3.04
N SER A 46 -4.72 -13.48 2.43
CA SER A 46 -4.80 -13.84 1.01
C SER A 46 -4.36 -12.67 0.12
N ALA A 47 -4.83 -11.46 0.40
CA ALA A 47 -4.46 -10.24 -0.31
C ALA A 47 -2.96 -9.96 -0.21
N THR A 48 -2.35 -10.12 0.98
CA THR A 48 -0.91 -9.96 1.19
C THR A 48 -0.11 -10.93 0.32
N GLY A 49 -0.53 -12.20 0.27
CA GLY A 49 0.09 -13.20 -0.59
C GLY A 49 0.01 -12.85 -2.08
N LEU A 50 -1.15 -12.36 -2.54
CA LEU A 50 -1.34 -11.94 -3.93
C LEU A 50 -0.47 -10.74 -4.31
N VAL A 51 -0.32 -9.75 -3.42
CA VAL A 51 0.55 -8.58 -3.67
C VAL A 51 2.02 -8.98 -3.68
N LEU A 52 2.46 -9.90 -2.81
CA LEU A 52 3.82 -10.45 -2.88
C LEU A 52 4.06 -11.21 -4.19
N MET A 53 3.09 -11.99 -4.65
CA MET A 53 3.18 -12.68 -5.94
C MET A 53 3.27 -11.68 -7.12
N MET A 54 2.63 -10.52 -7.00
CA MET A 54 2.75 -9.47 -8.01
C MET A 54 4.19 -8.91 -8.09
N THR A 55 4.89 -8.82 -6.97
CA THR A 55 6.25 -8.25 -6.92
C THR A 55 7.32 -9.30 -7.22
N ILE A 56 7.34 -10.41 -6.49
CA ILE A 56 8.45 -11.39 -6.55
C ILE A 56 8.51 -12.09 -7.92
N PRO A 57 7.49 -12.84 -8.39
CA PRO A 57 7.52 -13.38 -9.73
C PRO A 57 7.02 -12.39 -10.79
N GLY A 58 5.95 -11.66 -10.54
CA GLY A 58 5.30 -10.82 -11.55
C GLY A 58 6.20 -9.71 -12.07
N LEU A 59 6.64 -8.82 -11.21
CA LEU A 59 7.48 -7.69 -11.58
C LEU A 59 8.88 -8.12 -12.01
N ALA A 60 9.46 -9.13 -11.35
CA ALA A 60 10.77 -9.65 -11.71
C ALA A 60 10.78 -10.22 -13.14
N LEU A 61 9.76 -11.01 -13.51
CA LEU A 61 9.61 -11.53 -14.87
C LEU A 61 9.29 -10.43 -15.90
N PHE A 62 8.48 -9.45 -15.53
CA PHE A 62 8.15 -8.31 -16.37
C PHE A 62 9.40 -7.54 -16.78
N TYR A 63 10.23 -7.13 -15.83
CA TYR A 63 11.48 -6.43 -16.13
C TYR A 63 12.52 -7.34 -16.80
N ALA A 64 12.58 -8.60 -16.42
CA ALA A 64 13.45 -9.58 -17.07
C ALA A 64 13.14 -9.72 -18.56
N GLY A 65 11.86 -9.60 -18.94
CA GLY A 65 11.43 -9.63 -20.35
C GLY A 65 11.81 -8.37 -21.15
N GLN A 66 12.11 -7.26 -20.50
CA GLN A 66 12.43 -5.98 -21.14
C GLN A 66 13.94 -5.75 -21.31
N VAL A 67 14.78 -6.48 -20.59
CA VAL A 67 16.23 -6.33 -20.63
C VAL A 67 16.87 -7.29 -21.65
N ARG A 68 18.15 -7.04 -21.96
CA ARG A 68 18.93 -7.92 -22.85
C ARG A 68 19.07 -9.31 -22.23
N LYS A 69 19.08 -10.36 -23.08
CA LYS A 69 19.15 -11.77 -22.64
C LYS A 69 20.24 -12.06 -21.60
N LYS A 70 21.40 -11.40 -21.70
CA LYS A 70 22.53 -11.57 -20.77
C LYS A 70 22.26 -10.97 -19.37
N ASN A 71 21.29 -10.06 -19.24
CA ASN A 71 21.00 -9.33 -18.02
C ASN A 71 19.72 -9.81 -17.30
N VAL A 72 19.02 -10.79 -17.87
CA VAL A 72 17.76 -11.33 -17.32
C VAL A 72 17.93 -11.77 -15.87
N LEU A 73 18.90 -12.64 -15.58
CA LEU A 73 19.14 -13.15 -14.22
C LEU A 73 19.55 -12.04 -13.24
N ALA A 74 20.36 -11.08 -13.69
CA ALA A 74 20.77 -9.94 -12.86
C ALA A 74 19.55 -9.08 -12.47
N THR A 75 18.65 -8.81 -13.40
CA THR A 75 17.44 -8.01 -13.15
C THR A 75 16.46 -8.74 -12.22
N MET A 76 16.29 -10.05 -12.40
CA MET A 76 15.49 -10.86 -11.48
C MET A 76 16.10 -10.87 -10.08
N ALA A 77 17.43 -11.03 -9.96
CA ALA A 77 18.13 -10.98 -8.70
C ALA A 77 18.00 -9.61 -8.00
N GLN A 78 18.03 -8.51 -8.75
CA GLN A 78 17.78 -7.16 -8.20
C GLN A 78 16.40 -7.06 -7.55
N SER A 79 15.34 -7.52 -8.21
CA SER A 79 13.99 -7.51 -7.64
C SER A 79 13.91 -8.33 -6.34
N LEU A 80 14.58 -9.47 -6.28
CA LEU A 80 14.62 -10.31 -5.09
C LEU A 80 15.41 -9.64 -3.95
N VAL A 81 16.57 -9.06 -4.24
CA VAL A 81 17.38 -8.32 -3.26
C VAL A 81 16.63 -7.11 -2.73
N CYS A 82 15.95 -6.35 -3.59
CA CYS A 82 15.07 -5.25 -3.16
C CYS A 82 14.01 -5.74 -2.18
N THR A 83 13.35 -6.87 -2.48
CA THR A 83 12.35 -7.47 -1.59
C THR A 83 12.94 -7.78 -0.23
N MET A 84 14.09 -8.45 -0.17
CA MET A 84 14.74 -8.82 1.09
C MET A 84 15.17 -7.61 1.91
N LEU A 85 15.86 -6.66 1.30
CA LEU A 85 16.35 -5.45 1.99
C LEU A 85 15.20 -4.58 2.47
N CYS A 86 14.21 -4.31 1.63
CA CYS A 86 13.06 -3.50 2.02
C CYS A 86 12.24 -4.15 3.13
N SER A 87 12.06 -5.47 3.12
CA SER A 87 11.35 -6.16 4.18
C SER A 87 12.06 -6.02 5.53
N ILE A 88 13.39 -6.16 5.56
CA ILE A 88 14.17 -5.99 6.79
C ILE A 88 14.11 -4.54 7.29
N LEU A 89 14.32 -3.57 6.40
CA LEU A 89 14.28 -2.14 6.74
C LEU A 89 12.88 -1.71 7.18
N TRP A 90 11.84 -2.24 6.55
CA TRP A 90 10.46 -1.97 6.92
C TRP A 90 10.13 -2.48 8.31
N PHE A 91 10.49 -3.73 8.61
CA PHE A 91 10.33 -4.32 9.94
C PHE A 91 11.13 -3.55 11.01
N ALA A 92 12.38 -3.16 10.70
CA ALA A 92 13.26 -2.50 11.66
C ALA A 92 12.77 -1.09 12.01
N VAL A 93 12.49 -0.26 11.02
CA VAL A 93 12.20 1.18 11.23
C VAL A 93 11.09 1.72 10.34
N GLY A 94 10.89 1.19 9.15
CA GLY A 94 10.00 1.75 8.13
C GLY A 94 8.56 1.85 8.60
N TYR A 95 8.02 0.81 9.20
CA TYR A 95 6.67 0.80 9.74
C TYR A 95 6.48 1.87 10.82
N SER A 96 7.42 1.95 11.76
CA SER A 96 7.35 2.92 12.86
C SER A 96 7.37 4.37 12.36
N LEU A 97 8.25 4.68 11.41
CA LEU A 97 8.35 6.01 10.83
C LEU A 97 7.16 6.40 9.95
N SER A 98 6.46 5.42 9.36
CA SER A 98 5.35 5.68 8.44
C SER A 98 3.98 5.74 9.11
N PHE A 99 3.76 4.99 10.18
CA PHE A 99 2.43 4.78 10.76
C PHE A 99 2.31 5.07 12.25
N VAL A 100 3.38 5.46 12.92
CA VAL A 100 3.37 5.69 14.38
C VAL A 100 3.78 7.12 14.71
N GLY A 101 2.94 7.81 15.49
CA GLY A 101 3.16 9.18 15.93
C GLY A 101 2.38 10.23 15.15
N ASP A 102 2.32 11.42 15.70
CA ASP A 102 1.54 12.56 15.17
C ASP A 102 2.42 13.60 14.44
N GLY A 103 3.62 13.20 14.04
CA GLY A 103 4.54 14.10 13.32
C GLY A 103 4.03 14.47 11.93
N PRO A 104 4.18 15.73 11.48
CA PRO A 104 3.66 16.19 10.19
C PRO A 104 4.37 15.58 8.97
N TRP A 105 5.58 15.03 9.14
CA TRP A 105 6.41 14.49 8.05
C TRP A 105 6.93 13.08 8.31
N LEU A 106 7.24 12.76 9.56
CA LEU A 106 7.80 11.47 9.97
C LEU A 106 7.18 11.05 11.29
N GLY A 107 6.95 9.76 11.44
CA GLY A 107 6.54 9.16 12.71
C GLY A 107 7.68 9.03 13.71
N THR A 108 7.43 8.30 14.79
CA THR A 108 8.36 8.06 15.89
C THR A 108 9.01 6.68 15.79
N PHE A 109 10.03 6.42 16.60
CA PHE A 109 10.70 5.11 16.70
C PHE A 109 10.09 4.19 17.77
N GLU A 110 8.95 4.54 18.34
CA GLU A 110 8.34 3.81 19.46
C GLU A 110 8.03 2.35 19.11
N ARG A 111 7.64 2.08 17.88
CA ARG A 111 7.33 0.74 17.36
C ARG A 111 8.45 0.15 16.49
N ALA A 112 9.66 0.67 16.60
CA ALA A 112 10.80 0.08 15.92
C ALA A 112 10.95 -1.40 16.31
N PHE A 113 11.22 -2.27 15.35
CA PHE A 113 11.22 -3.73 15.52
C PHE A 113 9.92 -4.29 16.10
N MET A 114 8.77 -3.64 15.81
CA MET A 114 7.45 -4.02 16.32
C MET A 114 7.37 -4.10 17.85
N ARG A 115 8.13 -3.25 18.55
CA ARG A 115 8.10 -3.20 20.02
C ARG A 115 6.69 -2.86 20.53
N GLY A 116 6.25 -3.61 21.55
CA GLY A 116 4.94 -3.40 22.17
C GLY A 116 3.75 -3.88 21.33
N THR A 117 3.98 -4.51 20.18
CA THR A 117 2.93 -5.13 19.37
C THR A 117 2.67 -6.54 19.86
N THR A 118 1.41 -6.87 20.12
CA THR A 118 0.94 -8.22 20.48
C THR A 118 0.07 -8.79 19.36
N MET A 119 -0.27 -10.08 19.44
CA MET A 119 -1.20 -10.71 18.48
C MET A 119 -2.61 -10.11 18.51
N GLU A 120 -2.98 -9.45 19.62
CA GLU A 120 -4.27 -8.81 19.81
C GLU A 120 -4.23 -7.30 19.55
N SER A 121 -3.03 -6.74 19.33
CA SER A 121 -2.91 -5.32 19.03
C SER A 121 -3.51 -5.01 17.66
N VAL A 122 -4.21 -3.88 17.59
CA VAL A 122 -4.91 -3.41 16.38
C VAL A 122 -4.41 -2.02 16.05
N SER A 123 -4.12 -1.78 14.79
CA SER A 123 -3.75 -0.44 14.33
C SER A 123 -4.99 0.47 14.31
N PRO A 124 -4.89 1.74 14.71
CA PRO A 124 -5.98 2.71 14.57
C PRO A 124 -6.47 2.85 13.11
N LEU A 125 -5.61 2.55 12.15
CA LEU A 125 -5.91 2.61 10.71
C LEU A 125 -6.60 1.36 10.17
N ALA A 126 -6.63 0.26 10.95
CA ALA A 126 -7.18 -1.02 10.52
C ALA A 126 -7.77 -1.76 11.72
N ALA A 127 -8.95 -1.32 12.17
CA ALA A 127 -9.57 -1.74 13.42
C ALA A 127 -10.06 -3.20 13.47
N THR A 128 -10.11 -3.90 12.33
CA THR A 128 -10.65 -5.26 12.23
C THR A 128 -9.60 -6.34 12.04
N ILE A 129 -8.33 -5.97 11.86
CA ILE A 129 -7.24 -6.92 11.62
C ILE A 129 -6.10 -6.72 12.62
N PRO A 130 -5.31 -7.79 12.93
CA PRO A 130 -4.12 -7.65 13.75
C PRO A 130 -3.11 -6.65 13.17
N GLU A 131 -2.50 -5.83 14.02
CA GLU A 131 -1.53 -4.82 13.61
C GLU A 131 -0.33 -5.44 12.87
N MET A 132 0.09 -6.64 13.26
CA MET A 132 1.16 -7.36 12.58
C MET A 132 0.81 -7.69 11.12
N LEU A 133 -0.43 -8.08 10.84
CA LEU A 133 -0.91 -8.34 9.49
C LEU A 133 -0.98 -7.04 8.67
N PHE A 134 -1.46 -5.96 9.29
CA PHE A 134 -1.46 -4.63 8.67
C PHE A 134 -0.04 -4.20 8.29
N MET A 135 0.93 -4.35 9.18
CA MET A 135 2.34 -4.05 8.93
C MET A 135 2.88 -4.87 7.75
N MET A 136 2.61 -6.19 7.71
CA MET A 136 3.04 -7.05 6.61
C MET A 136 2.40 -6.67 5.27
N TYR A 137 1.12 -6.32 5.27
CA TYR A 137 0.44 -5.86 4.07
C TYR A 137 1.05 -4.56 3.53
N GLN A 138 1.29 -3.59 4.39
CA GLN A 138 1.92 -2.33 4.00
C GLN A 138 3.38 -2.50 3.55
N MET A 139 4.11 -3.47 4.12
CA MET A 139 5.44 -3.86 3.67
C MET A 139 5.46 -4.22 2.18
N THR A 140 4.44 -4.91 1.69
CA THR A 140 4.38 -5.32 0.28
C THR A 140 4.39 -4.12 -0.68
N PHE A 141 3.77 -3.01 -0.28
CA PHE A 141 3.78 -1.76 -1.06
C PHE A 141 5.11 -1.02 -0.99
N ALA A 142 5.78 -1.03 0.15
CA ALA A 142 7.13 -0.50 0.27
C ALA A 142 8.10 -1.26 -0.66
N VAL A 143 8.00 -2.58 -0.67
CA VAL A 143 8.80 -3.47 -1.52
C VAL A 143 8.57 -3.21 -3.01
N ILE A 144 7.29 -3.17 -3.44
CA ILE A 144 6.97 -2.98 -4.86
C ILE A 144 7.41 -1.60 -5.35
N THR A 145 7.30 -0.58 -4.51
CA THR A 145 7.70 0.79 -4.85
C THR A 145 9.19 0.86 -5.18
N VAL A 146 10.05 0.26 -4.36
CA VAL A 146 11.49 0.22 -4.61
C VAL A 146 11.81 -0.65 -5.82
N ALA A 147 11.14 -1.79 -5.98
CA ALA A 147 11.33 -2.67 -7.12
C ALA A 147 10.93 -2.00 -8.46
N LEU A 148 9.89 -1.15 -8.46
CA LEU A 148 9.51 -0.36 -9.64
C LEU A 148 10.59 0.66 -10.02
N ILE A 149 11.22 1.31 -9.06
CA ILE A 149 12.35 2.22 -9.31
C ILE A 149 13.53 1.46 -9.94
N GLY A 150 13.79 0.23 -9.48
CA GLY A 150 14.82 -0.64 -10.06
C GLY A 150 14.65 -0.86 -11.57
N GLY A 151 13.42 -0.93 -12.06
CA GLY A 151 13.14 -1.04 -13.50
C GLY A 151 13.58 0.17 -14.33
N ALA A 152 13.55 1.37 -13.76
CA ALA A 152 13.97 2.59 -14.44
C ALA A 152 15.49 2.64 -14.72
N VAL A 153 16.27 1.92 -13.92
CA VAL A 153 17.75 1.85 -14.03
C VAL A 153 18.23 0.52 -14.61
N ALA A 154 17.33 -0.38 -14.98
CA ALA A 154 17.65 -1.65 -15.61
C ALA A 154 18.52 -1.44 -16.87
N ASP A 155 19.53 -2.28 -17.06
CA ASP A 155 20.54 -2.17 -18.15
C ASP A 155 21.44 -0.90 -18.10
N ARG A 156 21.24 0.02 -17.17
CA ARG A 156 21.96 1.30 -17.10
C ARG A 156 22.92 1.40 -15.92
N MET A 157 22.59 0.74 -14.82
CA MET A 157 23.41 0.73 -13.61
C MET A 157 23.97 -0.67 -13.33
N ARG A 158 25.13 -0.70 -12.64
CA ARG A 158 25.68 -1.98 -12.16
C ARG A 158 24.85 -2.49 -10.99
N PHE A 159 24.83 -3.83 -10.82
CA PHE A 159 24.13 -4.47 -9.71
C PHE A 159 24.54 -3.94 -8.32
N SER A 160 25.79 -3.53 -8.17
CA SER A 160 26.35 -3.04 -6.90
C SER A 160 26.13 -1.53 -6.67
N ALA A 161 25.46 -0.83 -7.56
CA ALA A 161 25.21 0.61 -7.45
C ALA A 161 23.78 0.91 -7.05
#